data_2d72cce3217b978f64d6de9a62862486
#
_entry.id   2d72cce3217b978f64d6de9a62862486
#
_cell.length_a   1.000
_cell.length_b   1.000
_cell.length_c   1.000
_cell.angle_alpha   90.00
_cell.angle_beta   90.00
_cell.angle_gamma   90.00
#
_symmetry.space_group_name_H-M   'P 1'
#
loop_
_entity.id
_entity.type
_entity.pdbx_description
1 polymer ?
#
loop_
_entity_poly.entity_id
_entity_poly.type
_entity_poly.pdbx_seq_one_letter_code
_entity_poly.pdbx_strand_id
1 'polypeptide(L)'
;LALRGALSRTALLAGACARAASLTIGYAHQRQQFGRPIARFQAVGSRLVQLASEAELAVLSATVAAIQFTARELDAAFEVAAARVSACRAAAQVGTHAHQVHGAIGMTREYELHHVTRRLLAWREEWGGQAHWATQLGERVLRDGADELWPLVSTGIAAAGQVPA
;
A
#
# COMPACT_ATOMS: atom_id res chain seq x y z
N LEU A 1 -14.17 14.71 -6.83
CA LEU A 1 -14.64 13.33 -7.00
C LEU A 1 -13.45 12.35 -7.11
N ALA A 2 -12.44 12.65 -7.94
CA ALA A 2 -11.29 11.78 -8.14
C ALA A 2 -10.52 11.47 -6.84
N LEU A 3 -10.27 12.48 -6.00
CA LEU A 3 -9.55 12.32 -4.74
C LEU A 3 -10.27 11.37 -3.76
N ARG A 4 -11.59 11.49 -3.65
CA ARG A 4 -12.43 10.59 -2.84
C ARG A 4 -12.41 9.16 -3.38
N GLY A 5 -12.47 9.00 -4.71
CA GLY A 5 -12.36 7.69 -5.36
C GLY A 5 -11.00 7.04 -5.11
N ALA A 6 -9.91 7.79 -5.26
CA ALA A 6 -8.56 7.34 -4.97
C ALA A 6 -8.39 6.92 -3.50
N LEU A 7 -8.86 7.74 -2.55
CA LEU A 7 -8.80 7.41 -1.13
C LEU A 7 -9.58 6.13 -0.81
N SER A 8 -10.80 5.99 -1.33
CA SER A 8 -11.61 4.78 -1.13
C SER A 8 -10.91 3.53 -1.65
N ARG A 9 -10.29 3.60 -2.85
CA ARG A 9 -9.52 2.47 -3.39
C ARG A 9 -8.23 2.21 -2.63
N THR A 10 -7.59 3.25 -2.11
CA THR A 10 -6.42 3.10 -1.24
C THR A 10 -6.76 2.32 0.03
N ALA A 11 -7.86 2.65 0.68
CA ALA A 11 -8.34 1.92 1.87
C ALA A 11 -8.66 0.44 1.56
N LEU A 12 -9.33 0.17 0.42
CA LEU A 12 -9.61 -1.19 -0.02
C LEU A 12 -8.34 -1.98 -0.35
N LEU A 13 -7.35 -1.36 -1.00
CA LEU A 13 -6.05 -1.99 -1.25
C LEU A 13 -5.32 -2.32 0.04
N ALA A 14 -5.28 -1.39 1.00
CA ALA A 14 -4.65 -1.60 2.30
C ALA A 14 -5.28 -2.79 3.04
N GLY A 15 -6.61 -2.85 3.10
CA GLY A 15 -7.33 -3.97 3.70
C GLY A 15 -7.08 -5.31 2.98
N ALA A 16 -7.01 -5.30 1.64
CA ALA A 16 -6.70 -6.50 0.87
C ALA A 16 -5.23 -6.95 1.07
N CYS A 17 -4.27 -6.01 1.18
CA CYS A 17 -2.88 -6.32 1.52
C CYS A 17 -2.79 -6.97 2.91
N ALA A 18 -3.45 -6.40 3.92
CA ALA A 18 -3.50 -6.96 5.26
C ALA A 18 -4.11 -8.36 5.27
N ARG A 19 -5.21 -8.59 4.52
CA ARG A 19 -5.82 -9.92 4.39
C ARG A 19 -4.88 -10.93 3.73
N ALA A 20 -4.23 -10.56 2.63
CA ALA A 20 -3.27 -11.42 1.94
C ALA A 20 -2.08 -11.78 2.85
N ALA A 21 -1.59 -10.81 3.63
CA ALA A 21 -0.52 -11.02 4.60
C ALA A 21 -0.94 -12.02 5.70
N SER A 22 -2.11 -11.82 6.30
CA SER A 22 -2.66 -12.71 7.32
C SER A 22 -2.81 -14.16 6.82
N LEU A 23 -3.39 -14.35 5.62
CA LEU A 23 -3.53 -15.65 4.98
C LEU A 23 -2.18 -16.33 4.75
N THR A 24 -1.21 -15.57 4.25
CA THR A 24 0.11 -16.09 3.90
C THR A 24 0.92 -16.49 5.13
N ILE A 25 0.89 -15.66 6.17
CA ILE A 25 1.55 -15.96 7.44
C ILE A 25 0.92 -17.20 8.07
N GLY A 26 -0.41 -17.27 8.14
CA GLY A 26 -1.13 -18.44 8.67
C GLY A 26 -0.78 -19.71 7.91
N TYR A 27 -0.81 -19.66 6.58
CA TYR A 27 -0.41 -20.80 5.74
C TYR A 27 1.02 -21.26 6.00
N ALA A 28 1.98 -20.32 6.08
CA ALA A 28 3.38 -20.66 6.29
C ALA A 28 3.66 -21.33 7.65
N HIS A 29 2.86 -21.02 8.67
CA HIS A 29 2.93 -21.66 9.98
C HIS A 29 2.28 -23.06 10.00
N GLN A 30 1.24 -23.27 9.20
CA GLN A 30 0.51 -24.55 9.15
C GLN A 30 1.15 -25.55 8.18
N ARG A 31 1.64 -25.07 7.04
CA ARG A 31 2.24 -25.92 6.00
C ARG A 31 3.57 -26.52 6.46
N GLN A 32 3.66 -27.83 6.46
CA GLN A 32 4.88 -28.54 6.81
C GLN A 32 5.60 -29.08 5.57
N GLN A 33 6.91 -28.95 5.54
CA GLN A 33 7.82 -29.59 4.61
C GLN A 33 9.14 -29.92 5.33
N PHE A 34 9.76 -31.01 4.94
CA PHE A 34 11.01 -31.46 5.56
C PHE A 34 10.92 -31.55 7.10
N GLY A 35 9.78 -32.01 7.63
CA GLY A 35 9.55 -32.25 9.06
C GLY A 35 9.27 -30.99 9.91
N ARG A 36 9.08 -29.81 9.29
CA ARG A 36 8.82 -28.56 10.03
C ARG A 36 7.96 -27.57 9.24
N PRO A 37 7.30 -26.58 9.92
CA PRO A 37 6.59 -25.51 9.25
C PRO A 37 7.47 -24.76 8.27
N ILE A 38 6.94 -24.39 7.10
CA ILE A 38 7.72 -23.66 6.08
C ILE A 38 8.14 -22.27 6.54
N ALA A 39 7.45 -21.65 7.49
CA ALA A 39 7.85 -20.40 8.12
C ALA A 39 9.25 -20.47 8.79
N ARG A 40 9.74 -21.67 9.13
CA ARG A 40 11.06 -21.87 9.74
C ARG A 40 12.21 -21.86 8.74
N PHE A 41 11.95 -21.76 7.44
CA PHE A 41 13.00 -21.63 6.43
C PHE A 41 13.31 -20.14 6.21
N GLN A 42 14.60 -19.79 6.25
CA GLN A 42 15.05 -18.39 6.15
C GLN A 42 14.49 -17.69 4.91
N ALA A 43 14.50 -18.35 3.74
CA ALA A 43 13.98 -17.77 2.50
C ALA A 43 12.47 -17.45 2.58
N VAL A 44 11.68 -18.29 3.27
CA VAL A 44 10.27 -18.05 3.52
C VAL A 44 10.11 -16.92 4.55
N GLY A 45 10.85 -16.97 5.65
CA GLY A 45 10.85 -15.95 6.69
C GLY A 45 11.12 -14.55 6.13
N SER A 46 12.14 -14.41 5.27
CA SER A 46 12.43 -13.12 4.62
C SER A 46 11.26 -12.61 3.77
N ARG A 47 10.56 -13.49 3.05
CA ARG A 47 9.37 -13.10 2.27
C ARG A 47 8.20 -12.70 3.16
N LEU A 48 8.01 -13.39 4.28
CA LEU A 48 6.95 -13.03 5.24
C LEU A 48 7.19 -11.66 5.87
N VAL A 49 8.45 -11.33 6.18
CA VAL A 49 8.82 -10.00 6.71
C VAL A 49 8.53 -8.92 5.66
N GLN A 50 8.99 -9.10 4.41
CA GLN A 50 8.75 -8.12 3.34
C GLN A 50 7.25 -7.92 3.09
N LEU A 51 6.50 -9.02 2.99
CA LEU A 51 5.05 -9.00 2.78
C LEU A 51 4.32 -8.28 3.93
N ALA A 52 4.68 -8.57 5.18
CA ALA A 52 4.08 -7.93 6.34
C ALA A 52 4.42 -6.43 6.40
N SER A 53 5.68 -6.06 6.16
CA SER A 53 6.10 -4.64 6.17
C SER A 53 5.38 -3.82 5.11
N GLU A 54 5.23 -4.34 3.88
CA GLU A 54 4.50 -3.64 2.82
C GLU A 54 2.99 -3.53 3.14
N ALA A 55 2.38 -4.57 3.71
CA ALA A 55 0.98 -4.53 4.11
C ALA A 55 0.72 -3.50 5.22
N GLU A 56 1.57 -3.48 6.26
CA GLU A 56 1.47 -2.51 7.36
C GLU A 56 1.69 -1.07 6.87
N LEU A 57 2.67 -0.85 5.99
CA LEU A 57 2.91 0.47 5.39
C LEU A 57 1.69 0.96 4.60
N ALA A 58 1.03 0.07 3.84
CA ALA A 58 -0.19 0.41 3.12
C ALA A 58 -1.34 0.79 4.08
N VAL A 59 -1.51 0.05 5.17
CA VAL A 59 -2.54 0.34 6.19
C VAL A 59 -2.25 1.68 6.87
N LEU A 60 -1.01 1.90 7.30
CA LEU A 60 -0.61 3.15 7.96
C LEU A 60 -0.84 4.36 7.06
N SER A 61 -0.33 4.31 5.81
CA SER A 61 -0.47 5.42 4.86
C SER A 61 -1.93 5.70 4.50
N ALA A 62 -2.76 4.66 4.31
CA ALA A 62 -4.18 4.81 4.07
C ALA A 62 -4.91 5.44 5.26
N THR A 63 -4.54 5.06 6.48
CA THR A 63 -5.10 5.62 7.72
C THR A 63 -4.76 7.09 7.87
N VAL A 64 -3.49 7.46 7.68
CA VAL A 64 -3.05 8.86 7.72
C VAL A 64 -3.80 9.69 6.67
N ALA A 65 -3.87 9.21 5.42
CA ALA A 65 -4.59 9.91 4.36
C ALA A 65 -6.09 10.08 4.69
N ALA A 66 -6.73 9.09 5.29
CA ALA A 66 -8.14 9.18 5.70
C ALA A 66 -8.35 10.23 6.81
N ILE A 67 -7.47 10.26 7.82
CA ILE A 67 -7.51 11.25 8.90
C ILE A 67 -7.35 12.66 8.33
N GLN A 68 -6.33 12.88 7.49
CA GLN A 68 -6.06 14.19 6.90
C GLN A 68 -7.19 14.62 5.95
N PHE A 69 -7.73 13.69 5.17
CA PHE A 69 -8.87 13.98 4.30
C PHE A 69 -10.12 14.38 5.09
N THR A 70 -10.38 13.75 6.23
CA THR A 70 -11.50 14.12 7.11
C THR A 70 -11.32 15.50 7.71
N ALA A 71 -10.08 15.87 8.04
CA ALA A 71 -9.76 17.16 8.66
C ALA A 71 -9.72 18.32 7.66
N ARG A 72 -9.19 18.09 6.44
CA ARG A 72 -8.84 19.16 5.47
C ARG A 72 -9.41 18.97 4.06
N GLU A 73 -10.10 17.85 3.81
CA GLU A 73 -10.71 17.49 2.52
C GLU A 73 -9.75 17.65 1.31
N LEU A 74 -9.94 18.70 0.49
CA LEU A 74 -9.15 18.89 -0.74
C LEU A 74 -7.67 19.21 -0.45
N ASP A 75 -7.35 19.79 0.70
CA ASP A 75 -5.98 20.11 1.08
C ASP A 75 -5.17 18.85 1.48
N ALA A 76 -5.84 17.70 1.64
CA ALA A 76 -5.21 16.41 1.86
C ALA A 76 -4.78 15.69 0.57
N ALA A 77 -4.70 16.40 -0.56
CA ALA A 77 -4.35 15.81 -1.86
C ALA A 77 -2.96 15.17 -1.86
N PHE A 78 -2.01 15.73 -1.12
CA PHE A 78 -0.66 15.18 -1.01
C PHE A 78 -0.68 13.83 -0.31
N GLU A 79 -1.32 13.72 0.86
CA GLU A 79 -1.38 12.50 1.65
C GLU A 79 -2.16 11.40 0.94
N VAL A 80 -3.24 11.75 0.25
CA VAL A 80 -4.00 10.78 -0.56
C VAL A 80 -3.15 10.27 -1.72
N ALA A 81 -2.43 11.14 -2.41
CA ALA A 81 -1.53 10.76 -3.50
C ALA A 81 -0.38 9.86 -3.00
N ALA A 82 0.28 10.25 -1.91
CA ALA A 82 1.35 9.47 -1.29
C ALA A 82 0.88 8.10 -0.82
N ALA A 83 -0.28 8.04 -0.14
CA ALA A 83 -0.90 6.80 0.29
C ALA A 83 -1.30 5.91 -0.90
N ARG A 84 -1.79 6.51 -1.99
CA ARG A 84 -2.14 5.77 -3.20
C ARG A 84 -0.91 5.14 -3.86
N VAL A 85 0.19 5.87 -4.00
CA VAL A 85 1.47 5.34 -4.50
C VAL A 85 1.96 4.17 -3.63
N SER A 86 1.93 4.35 -2.31
CA SER A 86 2.33 3.32 -1.35
C SER A 86 1.45 2.07 -1.45
N ALA A 87 0.13 2.22 -1.48
CA ALA A 87 -0.80 1.09 -1.57
C ALA A 87 -0.70 0.34 -2.91
N CYS A 88 -0.48 1.04 -4.03
CA CYS A 88 -0.28 0.40 -5.33
C CYS A 88 1.01 -0.43 -5.37
N ARG A 89 2.10 0.09 -4.77
CA ARG A 89 3.36 -0.64 -4.62
C ARG A 89 3.18 -1.86 -3.74
N ALA A 90 2.58 -1.68 -2.56
CA ALA A 90 2.30 -2.75 -1.63
C ALA A 90 1.46 -3.86 -2.26
N ALA A 91 0.42 -3.52 -3.03
CA ALA A 91 -0.42 -4.49 -3.73
C ALA A 91 0.39 -5.41 -4.66
N ALA A 92 1.38 -4.87 -5.38
CA ALA A 92 2.27 -5.65 -6.24
C ALA A 92 3.19 -6.57 -5.43
N GLN A 93 3.85 -6.04 -4.40
CA GLN A 93 4.82 -6.78 -3.58
C GLN A 93 4.13 -7.87 -2.75
N VAL A 94 3.05 -7.52 -2.06
CA VAL A 94 2.26 -8.45 -1.25
C VAL A 94 1.71 -9.58 -2.13
N GLY A 95 1.15 -9.28 -3.29
CA GLY A 95 0.66 -10.29 -4.23
C GLY A 95 1.76 -11.25 -4.65
N THR A 96 2.93 -10.73 -5.04
CA THR A 96 4.09 -11.53 -5.46
C THR A 96 4.57 -12.43 -4.33
N HIS A 97 4.83 -11.89 -3.15
CA HIS A 97 5.34 -12.69 -2.03
C HIS A 97 4.32 -13.71 -1.55
N ALA A 98 3.03 -13.37 -1.51
CA ALA A 98 1.97 -14.29 -1.11
C ALA A 98 1.92 -15.51 -2.05
N HIS A 99 1.91 -15.31 -3.36
CA HIS A 99 1.91 -16.43 -4.31
C HIS A 99 3.18 -17.27 -4.24
N GLN A 100 4.34 -16.65 -4.03
CA GLN A 100 5.60 -17.39 -3.88
C GLN A 100 5.65 -18.25 -2.62
N VAL A 101 5.06 -17.80 -1.51
CA VAL A 101 5.00 -18.58 -0.27
C VAL A 101 3.99 -19.73 -0.37
N HIS A 102 2.84 -19.50 -1.01
CA HIS A 102 1.82 -20.54 -1.19
C HIS A 102 2.22 -21.58 -2.26
N GLY A 103 2.98 -21.16 -3.28
CA GLY A 103 3.27 -22.00 -4.44
C GLY A 103 2.00 -22.32 -5.24
N ALA A 104 1.91 -23.53 -5.77
CA ALA A 104 0.81 -23.93 -6.66
C ALA A 104 -0.59 -23.76 -6.04
N ILE A 105 -0.76 -24.02 -4.75
CA ILE A 105 -2.07 -23.94 -4.10
C ILE A 105 -2.64 -22.51 -4.10
N GLY A 106 -1.78 -21.50 -4.06
CA GLY A 106 -2.21 -20.11 -4.11
C GLY A 106 -2.88 -19.69 -5.44
N MET A 107 -2.73 -20.51 -6.48
CA MET A 107 -3.32 -20.31 -7.80
C MET A 107 -4.59 -21.15 -8.01
N THR A 108 -4.91 -22.06 -7.10
CA THR A 108 -6.06 -22.94 -7.24
C THR A 108 -7.36 -22.27 -6.78
N ARG A 109 -8.50 -22.80 -7.21
CA ARG A 109 -9.83 -22.28 -6.83
C ARG A 109 -10.22 -22.64 -5.40
N GLU A 110 -9.62 -23.69 -4.86
CA GLU A 110 -9.90 -24.24 -3.52
C GLU A 110 -9.34 -23.35 -2.41
N TYR A 111 -8.34 -22.50 -2.75
CA TYR A 111 -7.70 -21.63 -1.76
C TYR A 111 -8.06 -20.15 -1.99
N GLU A 112 -8.47 -19.48 -0.94
CA GLU A 112 -9.04 -18.12 -1.01
C GLU A 112 -8.06 -17.00 -1.45
N LEU A 113 -6.74 -17.25 -1.51
CA LEU A 113 -5.75 -16.23 -1.83
C LEU A 113 -6.03 -15.53 -3.17
N HIS A 114 -6.43 -16.29 -4.20
CA HIS A 114 -6.68 -15.74 -5.53
C HIS A 114 -7.81 -14.71 -5.54
N HIS A 115 -8.80 -14.81 -4.65
CA HIS A 115 -9.87 -13.81 -4.53
C HIS A 115 -9.33 -12.46 -4.07
N VAL A 116 -8.32 -12.47 -3.16
CA VAL A 116 -7.69 -11.27 -2.64
C VAL A 116 -6.72 -10.69 -3.67
N THR A 117 -5.82 -11.51 -4.21
CA THR A 117 -4.77 -11.03 -5.13
C THR A 117 -5.34 -10.51 -6.45
N ARG A 118 -6.43 -11.06 -6.96
CA ARG A 118 -7.15 -10.50 -8.12
C ARG A 118 -7.70 -9.10 -7.85
N ARG A 119 -8.20 -8.84 -6.64
CA ARG A 119 -8.64 -7.50 -6.23
C ARG A 119 -7.46 -6.54 -6.12
N LEU A 120 -6.32 -6.98 -5.57
CA LEU A 120 -5.09 -6.18 -5.55
C LEU A 120 -4.69 -5.73 -6.96
N LEU A 121 -4.71 -6.64 -7.94
CA LEU A 121 -4.39 -6.35 -9.33
C LEU A 121 -5.40 -5.38 -9.98
N ALA A 122 -6.70 -5.58 -9.77
CA ALA A 122 -7.73 -4.73 -10.36
C ALA A 122 -7.74 -3.32 -9.74
N TRP A 123 -7.79 -3.23 -8.42
CA TRP A 123 -7.98 -1.96 -7.71
C TRP A 123 -6.77 -1.03 -7.77
N ARG A 124 -5.57 -1.57 -8.00
CA ARG A 124 -4.36 -0.72 -8.13
C ARG A 124 -4.37 0.18 -9.37
N GLU A 125 -5.17 -0.15 -10.37
CA GLU A 125 -5.28 0.65 -11.60
C GLU A 125 -6.50 1.60 -11.59
N GLU A 126 -7.49 1.36 -10.74
CA GLU A 126 -8.69 2.19 -10.65
C GLU A 126 -8.39 3.54 -9.98
N TRP A 127 -9.00 4.61 -10.47
CA TRP A 127 -8.82 5.99 -9.97
C TRP A 127 -7.37 6.50 -10.07
N GLY A 128 -6.63 6.04 -11.05
CA GLY A 128 -5.21 6.33 -11.27
C GLY A 128 -4.30 5.31 -10.59
N GLY A 129 -3.38 4.75 -11.38
CA GLY A 129 -2.35 3.82 -10.90
C GLY A 129 -1.17 4.54 -10.24
N GLN A 130 -0.17 3.75 -9.84
CA GLN A 130 1.02 4.26 -9.15
C GLN A 130 1.72 5.40 -9.90
N ALA A 131 1.94 5.24 -11.22
CA ALA A 131 2.64 6.23 -12.04
C ALA A 131 1.89 7.56 -12.09
N HIS A 132 0.56 7.53 -12.26
CA HIS A 132 -0.28 8.72 -12.29
C HIS A 132 -0.10 9.59 -11.03
N TRP A 133 -0.25 8.97 -9.85
CA TRP A 133 -0.14 9.70 -8.59
C TRP A 133 1.29 10.09 -8.24
N ALA A 134 2.30 9.27 -8.62
CA ALA A 134 3.70 9.63 -8.47
C ALA A 134 4.08 10.85 -9.32
N THR A 135 3.59 10.93 -10.55
CA THR A 135 3.77 12.11 -11.41
C THR A 135 3.17 13.36 -10.76
N GLN A 136 1.94 13.28 -10.25
CA GLN A 136 1.30 14.43 -9.58
C GLN A 136 2.06 14.89 -8.33
N LEU A 137 2.61 13.96 -7.55
CA LEU A 137 3.48 14.30 -6.42
C LEU A 137 4.75 15.01 -6.89
N GLY A 138 5.41 14.48 -7.92
CA GLY A 138 6.62 15.08 -8.49
C GLY A 138 6.37 16.48 -9.06
N GLU A 139 5.29 16.69 -9.79
CA GLU A 139 4.89 17.99 -10.32
C GLU A 139 4.62 19.00 -9.21
N ARG A 140 4.03 18.55 -8.10
CA ARG A 140 3.81 19.41 -6.94
C ARG A 140 5.14 19.84 -6.31
N VAL A 141 6.06 18.90 -6.05
CA VAL A 141 7.38 19.21 -5.48
C VAL A 141 8.17 20.17 -6.38
N LEU A 142 8.12 19.97 -7.71
CA LEU A 142 8.79 20.84 -8.67
C LEU A 142 8.20 22.27 -8.69
N ARG A 143 6.89 22.39 -8.48
CA ARG A 143 6.20 23.69 -8.44
C ARG A 143 6.47 24.42 -7.14
N ASP A 144 6.37 23.72 -6.00
CA ASP A 144 6.45 24.32 -4.68
C ASP A 144 7.91 24.59 -4.26
N GLY A 145 8.87 23.89 -4.87
CA GLY A 145 10.30 24.03 -4.61
C GLY A 145 10.82 23.02 -3.57
N ALA A 146 12.13 22.77 -3.61
CA ALA A 146 12.78 21.78 -2.74
C ALA A 146 12.68 22.11 -1.25
N ASP A 147 12.68 23.39 -0.91
CA ASP A 147 12.63 23.86 0.50
C ASP A 147 11.26 23.55 1.15
N GLU A 148 10.19 23.43 0.34
CA GLU A 148 8.85 23.08 0.81
C GLU A 148 8.65 21.58 1.00
N LEU A 149 9.53 20.73 0.49
CA LEU A 149 9.39 19.27 0.57
C LEU A 149 9.32 18.77 2.01
N TRP A 150 10.23 19.23 2.87
CA TRP A 150 10.27 18.75 4.25
C TRP A 150 9.06 19.22 5.08
N PRO A 151 8.65 20.49 5.06
CA PRO A 151 7.38 20.92 5.64
C PRO A 151 6.19 20.10 5.15
N LEU A 152 6.07 19.88 3.85
CA LEU A 152 4.99 19.11 3.24
C LEU A 152 4.94 17.66 3.76
N VAL A 153 6.09 16.99 3.83
CA VAL A 153 6.18 15.59 4.30
C VAL A 153 5.94 15.48 5.80
N SER A 154 6.44 16.43 6.61
CA SER A 154 6.41 16.35 8.07
C SER A 154 5.08 16.84 8.67
N THR A 155 4.43 17.82 8.07
CA THR A 155 3.20 18.45 8.58
C THR A 155 2.00 18.23 7.69
N GLY A 156 2.20 17.78 6.44
CA GLY A 156 1.18 17.70 5.41
C GLY A 156 0.72 19.06 4.87
N ILE A 157 1.36 20.14 5.30
CA ILE A 157 1.06 21.51 4.88
C ILE A 157 2.36 22.07 4.33
N ALA A 158 2.37 22.47 3.04
CA ALA A 158 3.44 23.33 2.56
C ALA A 158 3.50 24.55 3.49
N ALA A 159 4.68 25.03 3.82
CA ALA A 159 4.85 26.27 4.57
C ALA A 159 4.30 27.41 3.67
N ALA A 160 2.99 27.52 3.60
CA ALA A 160 2.30 28.50 2.76
C ALA A 160 2.76 29.87 3.22
N GLY A 161 3.59 30.50 2.35
CA GLY A 161 3.89 31.88 2.35
C GLY A 161 3.75 32.63 3.67
N GLN A 162 4.80 32.70 4.44
CA GLN A 162 5.01 33.95 5.19
C GLN A 162 5.05 35.04 4.12
N VAL A 163 3.91 35.72 3.92
CA VAL A 163 3.86 36.98 3.20
C VAL A 163 4.85 37.89 3.95
N PRO A 164 5.94 38.34 3.30
CA PRO A 164 6.83 39.28 3.95
C PRO A 164 6.03 40.55 4.27
N ALA A 165 6.11 40.99 5.50
CA ALA A 165 5.49 42.21 6.02
C ALA A 165 6.00 43.46 5.30
#